data_82f5abb0feda29dc03721e13751a1b5b
#
_entry.id   82f5abb0feda29dc03721e13751a1b5b
#
_cell.length_a   1.000
_cell.length_b   1.000
_cell.length_c   1.000
_cell.angle_alpha   90.00
_cell.angle_beta   90.00
_cell.angle_gamma   90.00
#
_symmetry.space_group_name_H-M   'P 1'
#
loop_
_entity.id
_entity.type
_entity.pdbx_description
1 polymer ?
#
loop_
_entity_poly.entity_id
_entity_poly.type
_entity_poly.pdbx_seq_one_letter_code
_entity_poly.pdbx_strand_id
1 'polypeptide(L)'
;ATVASSMEVPVGQSTANRTASTAASNDTVAVRDGSGDLFATNFQGTALKANYADLAEKYVTDTQYPVGTIMTVGGDSEMTACAMTETPCGIVSNKPGVVLNSDADGQAIALVGRTPLRVMGPVEKGDKLYVGANGTAQKANEGDLVGIALESNERFEEKLVEVFIKI
;
A
#
# COMPACT_ATOMS: atom_id res chain seq x y z
N ALA A 1 -30.77 -13.18 -15.17
CA ALA A 1 -29.86 -13.79 -16.15
C ALA A 1 -29.35 -15.10 -15.57
N THR A 2 -29.68 -16.22 -16.24
CA THR A 2 -29.19 -17.55 -15.83
C THR A 2 -27.73 -17.63 -16.22
N VAL A 3 -26.84 -17.65 -15.26
CA VAL A 3 -25.41 -17.91 -15.51
C VAL A 3 -25.32 -19.40 -15.84
N ALA A 4 -24.75 -19.75 -16.99
CA ALA A 4 -24.48 -21.14 -17.32
C ALA A 4 -23.57 -21.73 -16.24
N SER A 5 -24.00 -22.83 -15.62
CA SER A 5 -23.26 -23.49 -14.54
C SER A 5 -21.98 -24.19 -15.05
N SER A 6 -21.83 -24.33 -16.37
CA SER A 6 -20.65 -24.89 -17.03
C SER A 6 -20.47 -24.31 -18.42
N MET A 7 -19.24 -24.26 -18.90
CA MET A 7 -18.89 -23.91 -20.28
C MET A 7 -17.86 -24.88 -20.81
N GLU A 8 -17.93 -25.16 -22.13
CA GLU A 8 -16.85 -25.89 -22.81
C GLU A 8 -15.65 -24.96 -23.03
N VAL A 9 -14.49 -25.40 -22.58
CA VAL A 9 -13.24 -24.69 -22.78
C VAL A 9 -12.26 -25.63 -23.50
N PRO A 10 -11.76 -25.23 -24.68
CA PRO A 10 -10.72 -26.01 -25.35
C PRO A 10 -9.45 -26.08 -24.48
N VAL A 11 -8.97 -27.29 -24.23
CA VAL A 11 -7.70 -27.51 -23.51
C VAL A 11 -6.83 -28.40 -24.41
N GLY A 12 -5.89 -27.76 -25.10
CA GLY A 12 -5.09 -28.46 -26.11
C GLY A 12 -5.96 -28.95 -27.28
N GLN A 13 -5.93 -30.26 -27.58
CA GLN A 13 -6.76 -30.88 -28.60
C GLN A 13 -8.03 -31.55 -28.04
N SER A 14 -8.34 -31.37 -26.78
CA SER A 14 -9.55 -31.91 -26.15
C SER A 14 -10.42 -30.80 -25.59
N THR A 15 -11.72 -30.98 -25.63
CA THR A 15 -12.71 -30.15 -24.93
C THR A 15 -13.07 -30.81 -23.62
N ALA A 16 -13.17 -30.00 -22.54
CA ALA A 16 -13.65 -30.47 -21.26
C ALA A 16 -14.70 -29.47 -20.71
N ASN A 17 -15.78 -30.02 -20.17
CA ASN A 17 -16.76 -29.21 -19.46
C ASN A 17 -16.16 -28.80 -18.12
N ARG A 18 -16.05 -27.47 -17.86
CA ARG A 18 -15.55 -26.93 -16.63
C ARG A 18 -16.59 -26.02 -16.01
N THR A 19 -16.72 -26.10 -14.71
CA THR A 19 -17.60 -25.21 -13.94
C THR A 19 -16.97 -23.83 -13.83
N ALA A 20 -17.74 -22.78 -14.09
CA ALA A 20 -17.32 -21.42 -13.81
C ALA A 20 -17.38 -21.16 -12.29
N SER A 21 -16.33 -20.53 -11.73
CA SER A 21 -16.25 -20.24 -10.30
C SER A 21 -15.56 -18.90 -10.07
N THR A 22 -16.04 -18.15 -9.07
CA THR A 22 -15.35 -16.97 -8.51
C THR A 22 -14.31 -17.36 -7.46
N ALA A 23 -14.37 -18.58 -6.92
CA ALA A 23 -13.39 -19.11 -5.98
C ALA A 23 -12.17 -19.66 -6.72
N ALA A 24 -11.00 -19.59 -6.10
CA ALA A 24 -9.75 -20.18 -6.58
C ALA A 24 -9.76 -21.71 -6.40
N SER A 25 -10.62 -22.40 -7.16
CA SER A 25 -10.80 -23.84 -7.09
C SER A 25 -10.10 -24.54 -8.26
N ASN A 26 -9.64 -25.77 -8.03
CA ASN A 26 -9.03 -26.58 -9.08
C ASN A 26 -10.04 -26.89 -10.20
N ASP A 27 -9.54 -27.02 -11.42
CA ASP A 27 -10.31 -27.43 -12.61
C ASP A 27 -11.56 -26.60 -12.93
N THR A 28 -11.56 -25.33 -12.52
CA THR A 28 -12.63 -24.37 -12.83
C THR A 28 -12.17 -23.31 -13.82
N VAL A 29 -13.12 -22.68 -14.51
CA VAL A 29 -12.87 -21.45 -15.27
C VAL A 29 -13.04 -20.27 -14.32
N ALA A 30 -11.98 -19.49 -14.16
CA ALA A 30 -12.04 -18.29 -13.33
C ALA A 30 -12.98 -17.24 -13.96
N VAL A 31 -13.93 -16.77 -13.19
CA VAL A 31 -14.82 -15.68 -13.57
C VAL A 31 -14.68 -14.54 -12.57
N ARG A 32 -14.96 -13.33 -13.04
CA ARG A 32 -14.95 -12.17 -12.17
C ARG A 32 -16.15 -12.22 -11.21
N ASP A 33 -15.96 -11.77 -9.99
CA ASP A 33 -17.05 -11.58 -9.03
C ASP A 33 -17.90 -10.35 -9.36
N GLY A 34 -18.86 -10.02 -8.47
CA GLY A 34 -19.75 -8.86 -8.61
C GLY A 34 -19.03 -7.50 -8.54
N SER A 35 -17.80 -7.45 -8.01
CA SER A 35 -16.94 -6.27 -7.95
C SER A 35 -15.99 -6.20 -9.15
N GLY A 36 -15.93 -7.26 -9.96
CA GLY A 36 -15.04 -7.37 -11.11
C GLY A 36 -13.69 -7.98 -10.79
N ASP A 37 -13.49 -8.50 -9.58
CA ASP A 37 -12.24 -9.09 -9.13
C ASP A 37 -12.07 -10.53 -9.61
N LEU A 38 -10.82 -10.95 -9.79
CA LEU A 38 -10.43 -12.31 -10.17
C LEU A 38 -9.58 -12.91 -9.05
N PHE A 39 -10.05 -14.01 -8.45
CA PHE A 39 -9.36 -14.72 -7.39
C PHE A 39 -8.54 -15.88 -7.94
N ALA A 40 -7.29 -15.97 -7.55
CA ALA A 40 -6.39 -17.08 -7.87
C ALA A 40 -5.45 -17.32 -6.67
N THR A 41 -5.15 -18.60 -6.39
CA THR A 41 -4.15 -18.95 -5.37
C THR A 41 -2.74 -18.54 -5.80
N ASN A 42 -2.46 -18.68 -7.10
CA ASN A 42 -1.21 -18.26 -7.71
C ASN A 42 -1.51 -17.64 -9.08
N PHE A 43 -0.85 -16.53 -9.39
CA PHE A 43 -0.84 -15.95 -10.72
C PHE A 43 0.56 -16.12 -11.31
N GLN A 44 0.68 -16.90 -12.39
CA GLN A 44 1.90 -17.09 -13.15
C GLN A 44 1.75 -16.46 -14.53
N GLY A 45 2.36 -15.30 -14.74
CA GLY A 45 2.23 -14.54 -15.99
C GLY A 45 2.96 -13.22 -15.95
N THR A 46 2.85 -12.46 -17.05
CA THR A 46 3.40 -11.10 -17.16
C THR A 46 2.27 -10.09 -17.06
N ALA A 47 2.34 -9.17 -16.09
CA ALA A 47 1.46 -8.02 -16.02
C ALA A 47 2.09 -6.86 -16.83
N LEU A 48 1.40 -6.39 -17.89
CA LEU A 48 1.87 -5.25 -18.69
C LEU A 48 1.62 -3.90 -18.03
N LYS A 49 0.64 -3.83 -17.15
CA LYS A 49 0.32 -2.65 -16.33
C LYS A 49 -0.14 -3.10 -14.96
N ALA A 50 0.42 -2.48 -13.94
CA ALA A 50 -0.05 -2.55 -12.58
C ALA A 50 -0.13 -1.12 -12.04
N ASN A 51 -1.28 -0.73 -11.47
CA ASN A 51 -1.48 0.61 -10.89
C ASN A 51 -0.95 0.64 -9.46
N TYR A 52 0.32 0.27 -9.28
CA TYR A 52 0.96 0.20 -7.98
C TYR A 52 1.70 1.52 -7.70
N ALA A 53 1.45 2.09 -6.53
CA ALA A 53 2.14 3.28 -6.07
C ALA A 53 3.15 2.96 -4.96
N ASP A 54 2.78 2.08 -4.03
CA ASP A 54 3.60 1.65 -2.91
C ASP A 54 3.44 0.16 -2.63
N LEU A 55 4.45 -0.42 -2.02
CA LEU A 55 4.43 -1.72 -1.37
C LEU A 55 4.25 -1.47 0.13
N ALA A 56 3.21 -2.03 0.71
CA ALA A 56 2.93 -1.93 2.13
C ALA A 56 2.84 -3.31 2.78
N GLU A 57 2.97 -3.34 4.08
CA GLU A 57 2.70 -4.49 4.93
C GLU A 57 1.75 -4.09 6.04
N LYS A 58 0.88 -5.00 6.47
CA LYS A 58 0.00 -4.75 7.62
C LYS A 58 0.73 -5.01 8.93
N TYR A 59 0.63 -4.04 9.82
CA TYR A 59 1.12 -4.10 11.19
C TYR A 59 0.03 -3.66 12.17
N VAL A 60 0.02 -4.30 13.33
CA VAL A 60 -0.85 -3.86 14.44
C VAL A 60 -0.29 -2.58 15.02
N THR A 61 -1.11 -1.54 15.05
CA THR A 61 -0.75 -0.23 15.60
C THR A 61 -1.45 0.00 16.94
N ASP A 62 -0.85 0.73 17.86
CA ASP A 62 -1.39 1.00 19.20
C ASP A 62 -2.66 1.88 19.16
N THR A 63 -2.87 2.61 18.07
CA THR A 63 -4.11 3.33 17.76
C THR A 63 -4.28 3.44 16.24
N GLN A 64 -5.43 3.93 15.79
CA GLN A 64 -5.68 4.20 14.38
C GLN A 64 -5.03 5.53 13.99
N TYR A 65 -3.98 5.48 13.16
CA TYR A 65 -3.25 6.66 12.69
C TYR A 65 -3.80 7.19 11.36
N PRO A 66 -3.79 8.52 11.15
CA PRO A 66 -4.11 9.12 9.87
C PRO A 66 -3.15 8.69 8.77
N VAL A 67 -3.64 8.66 7.51
CA VAL A 67 -2.80 8.45 6.32
C VAL A 67 -1.65 9.45 6.29
N GLY A 68 -0.47 8.98 5.93
CA GLY A 68 0.75 9.80 5.86
C GLY A 68 1.49 9.95 7.18
N THR A 69 1.05 9.29 8.26
CA THR A 69 1.80 9.26 9.53
C THR A 69 3.04 8.39 9.37
N ILE A 70 4.20 8.92 9.78
CA ILE A 70 5.45 8.16 9.88
C ILE A 70 5.36 7.23 11.08
N MET A 71 5.72 5.97 10.87
CA MET A 71 5.66 4.92 11.87
C MET A 71 7.04 4.41 12.24
N THR A 72 7.18 3.99 13.50
CA THR A 72 8.35 3.28 14.03
C THR A 72 7.92 2.00 14.74
N VAL A 73 8.85 1.07 14.93
CA VAL A 73 8.63 -0.13 15.76
C VAL A 73 8.64 0.29 17.22
N GLY A 74 7.58 -0.02 17.96
CA GLY A 74 7.45 0.35 19.38
C GLY A 74 6.01 0.62 19.81
N GLY A 75 5.86 1.22 20.99
CA GLY A 75 4.56 1.42 21.62
C GLY A 75 4.04 0.15 22.29
N ASP A 76 2.72 0.08 22.51
CA ASP A 76 2.04 -1.06 23.14
C ASP A 76 1.69 -2.17 22.12
N SER A 77 1.98 -1.95 20.85
CA SER A 77 1.74 -2.87 19.74
C SER A 77 3.01 -3.03 18.88
N GLU A 78 2.89 -3.46 17.61
CA GLU A 78 4.05 -3.61 16.72
C GLU A 78 4.61 -2.26 16.29
N MET A 79 3.72 -1.28 16.02
CA MET A 79 4.10 0.06 15.54
C MET A 79 3.33 1.18 16.21
N THR A 80 4.02 2.31 16.34
CA THR A 80 3.50 3.58 16.87
C THR A 80 3.95 4.75 15.99
N ALA A 81 3.41 5.96 16.21
CA ALA A 81 3.86 7.16 15.51
C ALA A 81 5.31 7.49 15.85
N CYS A 82 6.14 7.69 14.83
CA CYS A 82 7.56 7.98 14.98
C CYS A 82 7.79 9.36 15.61
N ALA A 83 8.59 9.41 16.67
CA ALA A 83 9.10 10.65 17.24
C ALA A 83 10.40 11.08 16.56
N MET A 84 10.78 12.37 16.72
CA MET A 84 11.96 12.96 16.03
C MET A 84 13.29 12.27 16.30
N THR A 85 13.39 11.51 17.39
CA THR A 85 14.62 10.81 17.80
C THR A 85 14.57 9.31 17.53
N GLU A 86 13.54 8.85 16.84
CA GLU A 86 13.31 7.44 16.53
C GLU A 86 13.53 7.19 15.04
N THR A 87 13.92 5.97 14.72
CA THR A 87 14.14 5.54 13.33
C THR A 87 12.80 5.27 12.63
N PRO A 88 12.50 5.95 11.53
CA PRO A 88 11.29 5.69 10.76
C PRO A 88 11.35 4.32 10.09
N CYS A 89 10.24 3.59 10.08
CA CYS A 89 10.13 2.27 9.49
C CYS A 89 9.13 2.18 8.34
N GLY A 90 8.26 3.18 8.18
CA GLY A 90 7.27 3.22 7.11
C GLY A 90 6.28 4.37 7.30
N ILE A 91 5.30 4.44 6.40
CA ILE A 91 4.30 5.51 6.36
C ILE A 91 2.91 4.88 6.22
N VAL A 92 1.92 5.32 7.00
CA VAL A 92 0.54 4.83 6.88
C VAL A 92 0.00 5.10 5.48
N SER A 93 -0.38 4.03 4.77
CA SER A 93 -0.96 4.06 3.41
C SER A 93 -2.45 3.73 3.43
N ASN A 94 -3.21 4.34 2.52
CA ASN A 94 -4.64 4.04 2.33
C ASN A 94 -4.96 3.30 1.02
N LYS A 95 -4.01 3.25 0.09
CA LYS A 95 -4.18 2.60 -1.23
C LYS A 95 -2.88 1.95 -1.71
N PRO A 96 -2.34 1.01 -0.94
CA PRO A 96 -1.14 0.32 -1.37
C PRO A 96 -1.42 -0.49 -2.64
N GLY A 97 -0.43 -0.57 -3.51
CA GLY A 97 -0.53 -1.36 -4.72
C GLY A 97 -0.33 -2.85 -4.46
N VAL A 98 0.52 -3.16 -3.51
CA VAL A 98 0.74 -4.51 -2.99
C VAL A 98 0.71 -4.47 -1.48
N VAL A 99 -0.02 -5.39 -0.86
CA VAL A 99 -0.10 -5.53 0.59
C VAL A 99 0.48 -6.87 0.99
N LEU A 100 1.56 -6.84 1.73
CA LEU A 100 2.08 -8.01 2.43
C LEU A 100 1.28 -8.23 3.71
N ASN A 101 1.24 -9.47 4.19
CA ASN A 101 0.52 -9.83 5.41
C ASN A 101 -0.96 -9.36 5.39
N SER A 102 -1.62 -9.50 4.22
CA SER A 102 -2.95 -8.91 3.95
C SER A 102 -4.06 -9.40 4.88
N ASP A 103 -3.92 -10.60 5.41
CA ASP A 103 -4.91 -11.25 6.29
C ASP A 103 -4.74 -10.86 7.77
N ALA A 104 -3.64 -10.17 8.11
CA ALA A 104 -3.41 -9.67 9.46
C ALA A 104 -4.33 -8.47 9.77
N ASP A 105 -4.64 -8.31 11.06
CA ASP A 105 -5.23 -7.08 11.56
C ASP A 105 -4.23 -5.92 11.48
N GLY A 106 -4.72 -4.68 11.58
CA GLY A 106 -3.89 -3.49 11.63
C GLY A 106 -3.97 -2.59 10.40
N GLN A 107 -3.00 -1.69 10.29
CA GLN A 107 -2.92 -0.70 9.22
C GLN A 107 -1.86 -1.08 8.18
N ALA A 108 -2.10 -0.73 6.92
CA ALA A 108 -1.10 -0.87 5.87
C ALA A 108 -0.03 0.22 6.02
N ILE A 109 1.22 -0.20 6.18
CA ILE A 109 2.38 0.68 6.32
C ILE A 109 3.22 0.56 5.06
N ALA A 110 3.31 1.64 4.28
CA ALA A 110 4.11 1.72 3.07
C ALA A 110 5.60 1.67 3.41
N LEU A 111 6.32 0.72 2.80
CA LEU A 111 7.75 0.48 3.02
C LEU A 111 8.61 1.04 1.89
N VAL A 112 8.08 1.07 0.67
CA VAL A 112 8.78 1.57 -0.51
C VAL A 112 7.77 2.05 -1.56
N GLY A 113 8.17 3.01 -2.37
CA GLY A 113 7.36 3.52 -3.46
C GLY A 113 6.96 4.97 -3.27
N ARG A 114 5.73 5.30 -3.68
CA ARG A 114 5.14 6.63 -3.59
C ARG A 114 3.93 6.58 -2.66
N THR A 115 3.87 7.51 -1.70
CA THR A 115 2.72 7.63 -0.78
C THR A 115 2.56 9.07 -0.31
N PRO A 116 1.33 9.50 0.07
CA PRO A 116 1.14 10.76 0.78
C PRO A 116 1.86 10.73 2.13
N LEU A 117 2.50 11.82 2.50
CA LEU A 117 3.18 12.04 3.79
C LEU A 117 2.62 13.29 4.46
N ARG A 118 2.36 13.24 5.76
CA ARG A 118 1.97 14.40 6.58
C ARG A 118 3.19 15.29 6.79
N VAL A 119 3.14 16.52 6.29
CA VAL A 119 4.28 17.46 6.30
C VAL A 119 3.90 18.78 6.92
N MET A 120 4.77 19.31 7.79
CA MET A 120 4.69 20.64 8.37
C MET A 120 5.61 21.63 7.60
N GLY A 121 5.13 22.85 7.42
CA GLY A 121 5.90 23.92 6.75
C GLY A 121 5.92 23.78 5.21
N PRO A 122 6.39 24.82 4.50
CA PRO A 122 6.44 24.82 3.04
C PRO A 122 7.48 23.84 2.50
N VAL A 123 7.17 23.24 1.36
CA VAL A 123 8.06 22.30 0.65
C VAL A 123 8.09 22.62 -0.84
N GLU A 124 9.20 22.35 -1.46
CA GLU A 124 9.39 22.35 -2.90
C GLU A 124 9.66 20.94 -3.41
N LYS A 125 9.26 20.68 -4.65
CA LYS A 125 9.59 19.43 -5.32
C LYS A 125 11.10 19.17 -5.29
N GLY A 126 11.49 17.98 -4.80
CA GLY A 126 12.88 17.59 -4.65
C GLY A 126 13.45 17.83 -3.24
N ASP A 127 12.70 18.50 -2.35
CA ASP A 127 13.12 18.67 -0.97
C ASP A 127 13.23 17.33 -0.24
N LYS A 128 14.26 17.19 0.57
CA LYS A 128 14.41 16.09 1.52
C LYS A 128 13.57 16.37 2.74
N LEU A 129 12.79 15.39 3.15
CA LEU A 129 11.88 15.46 4.28
C LEU A 129 12.35 14.51 5.38
N TYR A 130 12.47 15.02 6.58
CA TYR A 130 12.99 14.35 7.77
C TYR A 130 11.89 14.18 8.80
N VAL A 131 12.08 13.24 9.74
CA VAL A 131 11.11 13.03 10.83
C VAL A 131 10.90 14.31 11.62
N GLY A 132 9.66 14.70 11.75
CA GLY A 132 9.19 15.81 12.60
C GLY A 132 8.47 15.32 13.85
N ALA A 133 7.67 16.17 14.45
CA ALA A 133 6.90 15.83 15.64
C ALA A 133 5.67 14.97 15.29
N ASN A 134 5.29 14.06 16.20
CA ASN A 134 4.02 13.31 16.13
C ASN A 134 3.78 12.57 14.80
N GLY A 135 4.80 11.92 14.26
CA GLY A 135 4.70 11.16 13.01
C GLY A 135 4.50 12.03 11.77
N THR A 136 4.80 13.34 11.84
CA THR A 136 4.86 14.22 10.67
C THR A 136 6.29 14.30 10.12
N ALA A 137 6.44 14.86 8.93
CA ALA A 137 7.73 15.23 8.38
C ALA A 137 7.88 16.75 8.29
N GLN A 138 9.12 17.19 8.11
CA GLN A 138 9.47 18.58 7.84
C GLN A 138 10.73 18.68 6.99
N LYS A 139 10.92 19.81 6.33
CA LYS A 139 12.18 20.15 5.70
C LYS A 139 13.22 20.46 6.79
N ALA A 140 14.35 19.79 6.76
CA ALA A 140 15.46 19.99 7.70
C ALA A 140 16.79 19.72 6.99
N ASN A 141 17.90 20.00 7.65
CA ASN A 141 19.25 19.72 7.15
C ASN A 141 19.86 18.46 7.78
N GLU A 142 19.23 17.95 8.85
CA GLU A 142 19.68 16.79 9.61
C GLU A 142 18.49 16.04 10.20
N GLY A 143 18.72 14.83 10.66
CA GLY A 143 17.71 13.91 11.19
C GLY A 143 17.53 12.68 10.31
N ASP A 144 16.58 11.82 10.65
CA ASP A 144 16.27 10.62 9.87
C ASP A 144 15.43 10.98 8.64
N LEU A 145 15.99 10.67 7.48
CA LEU A 145 15.36 10.92 6.19
C LEU A 145 14.18 9.99 5.99
N VAL A 146 13.02 10.56 5.65
CA VAL A 146 11.78 9.82 5.37
C VAL A 146 11.53 9.70 3.87
N GLY A 147 11.76 10.78 3.13
CA GLY A 147 11.45 10.78 1.71
C GLY A 147 11.86 12.05 0.99
N ILE A 148 11.56 12.07 -0.29
CA ILE A 148 11.78 13.21 -1.19
C ILE A 148 10.43 13.68 -1.72
N ALA A 149 10.13 14.98 -1.60
CA ALA A 149 8.90 15.57 -2.08
C ALA A 149 8.78 15.45 -3.62
N LEU A 150 7.66 14.95 -4.10
CA LEU A 150 7.37 14.83 -5.54
C LEU A 150 6.57 16.02 -6.09
N GLU A 151 6.10 16.87 -5.20
CA GLU A 151 5.34 18.10 -5.52
C GLU A 151 5.73 19.24 -4.59
N SER A 152 5.39 20.47 -4.96
CA SER A 152 5.56 21.67 -4.14
C SER A 152 4.25 22.02 -3.44
N ASN A 153 4.34 22.50 -2.19
CA ASN A 153 3.21 22.99 -1.42
C ASN A 153 3.67 24.06 -0.43
N GLU A 154 3.25 25.29 -0.64
CA GLU A 154 3.71 26.47 0.13
C GLU A 154 2.98 26.67 1.47
N ARG A 155 1.98 25.86 1.80
CA ARG A 155 1.23 25.99 3.05
C ARG A 155 2.13 25.71 4.25
N PHE A 156 1.94 26.48 5.32
CA PHE A 156 2.69 26.32 6.58
C PHE A 156 2.07 25.27 7.50
N GLU A 157 0.75 25.09 7.44
CA GLU A 157 0.03 24.12 8.25
C GLU A 157 0.33 22.68 7.78
N GLU A 158 -0.03 21.74 8.63
CA GLU A 158 0.03 20.32 8.27
C GLU A 158 -0.79 20.03 7.01
N LYS A 159 -0.21 19.29 6.11
CA LYS A 159 -0.84 18.85 4.86
C LYS A 159 -0.24 17.54 4.39
N LEU A 160 -0.91 16.89 3.45
CA LEU A 160 -0.36 15.76 2.72
C LEU A 160 0.46 16.27 1.51
N VAL A 161 1.60 15.64 1.30
CA VAL A 161 2.50 15.87 0.16
C VAL A 161 2.90 14.49 -0.37
N GLU A 162 2.78 14.29 -1.68
CA GLU A 162 3.28 13.08 -2.33
C GLU A 162 4.79 12.98 -2.22
N VAL A 163 5.30 11.85 -1.75
CA VAL A 163 6.73 11.61 -1.58
C VAL A 163 7.19 10.31 -2.21
N PHE A 164 8.46 10.26 -2.57
CA PHE A 164 9.20 9.04 -2.80
C PHE A 164 9.84 8.61 -1.48
N ILE A 165 9.47 7.43 -0.98
CA ILE A 165 9.95 6.89 0.31
C ILE A 165 11.45 6.61 0.23
N LYS A 166 12.17 7.00 1.28
CA LYS A 166 13.64 6.84 1.43
C LYS A 166 14.05 6.37 2.83
N ILE A 167 13.15 5.67 3.53
CA ILE A 167 13.42 5.01 4.82
C ILE A 167 14.35 3.82 4.63
#